data_8560934ae005b5116087d2e1c13161fb
#
_entry.id   8560934ae005b5116087d2e1c13161fb
#
_cell.length_a   1.000
_cell.length_b   1.000
_cell.length_c   1.000
_cell.angle_alpha   90.00
_cell.angle_beta   90.00
_cell.angle_gamma   90.00
#
_symmetry.space_group_name_H-M   'P 1'
#
loop_
_entity.id
_entity.type
_entity.pdbx_description
1 polymer ?
#
loop_
_entity_poly.entity_id
_entity_poly.type
_entity_poly.pdbx_seq_one_letter_code
_entity_poly.pdbx_strand_id
1 'polypeptide(L)'
;MKTITKTHKVSLYTSKQLNNYLGDMRIGIFDIETLGLNPTTFPMVLAGFMLFDGDDKCTITQYFAETPEDEQEILIRLKEDFAKVDYLLTFNGKHFDIPFIARRAAIN
;
A
#
# COMPACT_ATOMS: atom_id res chain seq x y z
N MET A 1 13.76 2.45 -10.30
CA MET A 1 12.90 2.30 -9.11
C MET A 1 13.63 1.53 -8.02
N LYS A 2 13.58 2.01 -6.81
CA LYS A 2 14.16 1.32 -5.66
C LYS A 2 13.06 0.65 -4.85
N THR A 3 13.24 -0.64 -4.55
CA THR A 3 12.29 -1.42 -3.75
C THR A 3 12.97 -1.91 -2.48
N ILE A 4 12.35 -1.66 -1.34
CA ILE A 4 12.83 -2.13 -0.04
C ILE A 4 11.74 -2.99 0.58
N THR A 5 12.09 -4.22 0.96
CA THR A 5 11.15 -5.15 1.60
C THR A 5 11.72 -5.61 2.93
N LYS A 6 10.90 -5.55 3.99
CA LYS A 6 11.25 -6.04 5.32
C LYS A 6 10.10 -6.87 5.88
N THR A 7 10.44 -7.96 6.56
CA THR A 7 9.46 -8.81 7.23
C THR A 7 9.68 -8.74 8.73
N HIS A 8 8.58 -8.52 9.46
CA HIS A 8 8.58 -8.45 10.91
C HIS A 8 7.60 -9.48 11.48
N LYS A 9 7.93 -10.02 12.65
CA LYS A 9 6.99 -10.84 13.40
C LYS A 9 6.15 -9.91 14.27
N VAL A 10 4.87 -9.80 13.91
CA VAL A 10 3.94 -8.89 14.60
C VAL A 10 2.61 -9.62 14.76
N SER A 11 2.06 -9.62 15.97
CA SER A 11 0.71 -10.09 16.21
C SER A 11 -0.25 -8.92 16.11
N LEU A 12 -1.06 -8.91 15.05
CA LEU A 12 -2.10 -7.89 14.85
C LEU A 12 -3.33 -8.20 15.70
N TYR A 13 -3.60 -9.50 15.92
CA TYR A 13 -4.81 -9.96 16.60
C TYR A 13 -4.46 -10.43 18.01
N THR A 14 -4.61 -9.54 18.99
CA THR A 14 -4.29 -9.81 20.37
C THR A 14 -5.46 -10.45 21.14
N SER A 15 -6.70 -10.33 20.64
CA SER A 15 -7.86 -10.94 21.27
C SER A 15 -8.31 -12.17 20.51
N LYS A 16 -8.79 -13.17 21.26
CA LYS A 16 -9.35 -14.39 20.68
C LYS A 16 -10.53 -14.11 19.77
N GLN A 17 -11.35 -13.12 20.12
CA GLN A 17 -12.51 -12.73 19.32
C GLN A 17 -12.09 -12.13 17.97
N LEU A 18 -11.13 -11.22 17.97
CA LEU A 18 -10.61 -10.66 16.73
C LEU A 18 -9.98 -11.73 15.86
N ASN A 19 -9.22 -12.64 16.46
CA ASN A 19 -8.60 -13.73 15.71
C ASN A 19 -9.63 -14.65 15.06
N ASN A 20 -10.75 -14.94 15.74
CA ASN A 20 -11.83 -15.76 15.17
C ASN A 20 -12.47 -15.11 13.95
N TYR A 21 -12.59 -13.77 13.93
CA TYR A 21 -13.20 -13.05 12.82
C TYR A 21 -12.20 -12.69 11.70
N LEU A 22 -10.97 -12.38 12.05
CA LEU A 22 -9.99 -11.78 11.13
C LEU A 22 -8.74 -12.64 10.89
N GLY A 23 -8.59 -13.77 11.62
CA GLY A 23 -7.36 -14.55 11.59
C GLY A 23 -7.00 -15.15 10.24
N ASP A 24 -8.00 -15.43 9.40
CA ASP A 24 -7.81 -15.96 8.05
C ASP A 24 -7.80 -14.88 6.97
N MET A 25 -7.98 -13.63 7.37
CA MET A 25 -8.02 -12.52 6.42
C MET A 25 -6.66 -11.90 6.22
N ARG A 26 -6.37 -11.54 4.97
CA ARG A 26 -5.20 -10.77 4.62
C ARG A 26 -5.54 -9.30 4.63
N ILE A 27 -4.81 -8.53 5.41
CA ILE A 27 -5.04 -7.10 5.58
C ILE A 27 -3.86 -6.33 5.02
N GLY A 28 -4.14 -5.39 4.14
CA GLY A 28 -3.15 -4.46 3.61
C GLY A 28 -3.33 -3.07 4.18
N ILE A 29 -2.22 -2.41 4.47
CA ILE A 29 -2.19 -1.01 4.87
C ILE A 29 -1.24 -0.30 3.92
N PHE A 30 -1.67 0.82 3.34
CA PHE A 30 -0.83 1.55 2.41
C PHE A 30 -0.83 3.05 2.69
N ASP A 31 0.23 3.69 2.23
CA ASP A 31 0.42 5.13 2.29
C ASP A 31 1.25 5.56 1.08
N ILE A 32 1.05 6.79 0.62
CA ILE A 32 1.82 7.35 -0.49
C ILE A 32 2.40 8.70 -0.12
N GLU A 33 3.53 9.03 -0.74
CA GLU A 33 4.13 10.35 -0.71
C GLU A 33 4.19 10.91 -2.11
N THR A 34 3.81 12.17 -2.27
CA THR A 34 3.69 12.83 -3.56
C THR A 34 4.44 14.15 -3.54
N LEU A 35 4.75 14.68 -4.73
CA LEU A 35 5.41 15.99 -4.83
C LEU A 35 4.46 17.15 -4.57
N GLY A 36 3.16 16.92 -4.69
CA GLY A 36 2.14 17.96 -4.44
C GLY A 36 0.76 17.36 -4.33
N LEU A 37 -0.24 18.19 -4.04
CA LEU A 37 -1.59 17.75 -3.75
C LEU A 37 -2.44 17.49 -4.99
N ASN A 38 -2.09 18.09 -6.13
CA ASN A 38 -2.86 17.96 -7.37
C ASN A 38 -2.37 16.76 -8.18
N PRO A 39 -3.18 15.67 -8.27
CA PRO A 39 -2.76 14.47 -8.98
C PRO A 39 -2.63 14.64 -10.50
N THR A 40 -3.21 15.70 -11.07
CA THR A 40 -3.06 15.98 -12.49
C THR A 40 -1.66 16.50 -12.81
N THR A 41 -1.08 17.25 -11.88
CA THR A 41 0.20 17.96 -12.08
C THR A 41 1.39 17.24 -11.44
N PHE A 42 1.21 16.62 -10.27
CA PHE A 42 2.30 16.08 -9.47
C PHE A 42 2.30 14.56 -9.43
N PRO A 43 3.48 13.93 -9.58
CA PRO A 43 3.59 12.48 -9.50
C PRO A 43 3.67 12.00 -8.06
N MET A 44 3.39 10.70 -7.89
CA MET A 44 3.69 9.96 -6.69
C MET A 44 5.17 9.55 -6.70
N VAL A 45 5.86 9.73 -5.58
CA VAL A 45 7.29 9.43 -5.49
C VAL A 45 7.61 8.25 -4.57
N LEU A 46 6.73 7.93 -3.66
CA LEU A 46 6.91 6.81 -2.74
C LEU A 46 5.55 6.16 -2.46
N ALA A 47 5.52 4.85 -2.45
CA ALA A 47 4.38 4.08 -1.98
C ALA A 47 4.85 3.03 -0.99
N GLY A 48 4.18 2.94 0.15
CA GLY A 48 4.41 1.92 1.16
C GLY A 48 3.20 1.00 1.25
N PHE A 49 3.46 -0.30 1.33
CA PHE A 49 2.43 -1.32 1.48
C PHE A 49 2.84 -2.29 2.57
N MET A 50 1.94 -2.48 3.55
CA MET A 50 2.15 -3.39 4.67
C MET A 50 1.13 -4.51 4.57
N LEU A 51 1.59 -5.75 4.53
CA LEU A 51 0.74 -6.93 4.40
C LEU A 51 0.77 -7.75 5.69
N PHE A 52 -0.41 -8.01 6.26
CA PHE A 52 -0.63 -8.97 7.33
C PHE A 52 -1.36 -10.17 6.74
N ASP A 53 -0.75 -11.35 6.80
CA ASP A 53 -1.28 -12.56 6.15
C ASP A 53 -1.90 -13.57 7.12
N GLY A 54 -2.02 -13.22 8.40
CA GLY A 54 -2.60 -14.08 9.42
C GLY A 54 -1.61 -14.98 10.17
N ASP A 55 -0.34 -15.00 9.77
CA ASP A 55 0.70 -15.85 10.35
C ASP A 55 1.62 -15.11 11.32
N ASP A 56 1.11 -14.09 11.99
CA ASP A 56 1.89 -13.22 12.88
C ASP A 56 3.08 -12.56 12.18
N LYS A 57 3.00 -12.43 10.87
CA LYS A 57 4.01 -11.78 10.05
C LYS A 57 3.44 -10.54 9.37
N CYS A 58 4.26 -9.51 9.34
CA CYS A 58 3.99 -8.29 8.62
C CYS A 58 5.11 -8.06 7.61
N THR A 59 4.78 -7.98 6.35
CA THR A 59 5.73 -7.66 5.29
C THR A 59 5.49 -6.23 4.83
N ILE A 60 6.52 -5.39 4.96
CA ILE A 60 6.48 -3.98 4.56
C ILE A 60 7.29 -3.85 3.30
N THR A 61 6.68 -3.33 2.25
CA THR A 61 7.34 -3.05 0.98
C THR A 61 7.22 -1.57 0.67
N GLN A 62 8.34 -0.94 0.32
CA GLN A 62 8.37 0.45 -0.10
C GLN A 62 8.90 0.54 -1.52
N TYR A 63 8.18 1.27 -2.35
CA TYR A 63 8.55 1.53 -3.74
C TYR A 63 8.89 3.01 -3.87
N PHE A 64 10.12 3.30 -4.25
CA PHE A 64 10.63 4.67 -4.39
C PHE A 64 10.94 4.96 -5.85
N ALA A 65 10.36 6.04 -6.39
CA ALA A 65 10.65 6.50 -7.73
C ALA A 65 11.96 7.27 -7.74
N GLU A 66 12.93 6.78 -8.51
CA GLU A 66 14.19 7.47 -8.74
C GLU A 66 14.07 8.45 -9.91
N THR A 67 13.14 8.14 -10.82
CA THR A 67 12.82 9.00 -11.97
C THR A 67 11.31 9.10 -12.12
N PRO A 68 10.79 10.12 -12.83
CA PRO A 68 9.33 10.23 -13.08
C PRO A 68 8.72 9.03 -13.81
N GLU A 69 9.51 8.36 -14.65
CA GLU A 69 9.07 7.19 -15.41
C GLU A 69 8.78 5.98 -14.51
N ASP A 70 9.37 5.94 -13.33
CA ASP A 70 9.18 4.85 -12.37
C ASP A 70 7.77 4.81 -11.79
N GLU A 71 7.02 5.88 -11.86
CA GLU A 71 5.67 5.94 -11.31
C GLU A 71 4.76 4.86 -11.90
N GLN A 72 4.86 4.60 -13.19
CA GLN A 72 4.07 3.57 -13.84
C GLN A 72 4.33 2.19 -13.22
N GLU A 73 5.58 1.84 -12.98
CA GLU A 73 5.94 0.58 -12.35
C GLU A 73 5.42 0.50 -10.91
N ILE A 74 5.50 1.60 -10.16
CA ILE A 74 4.98 1.66 -8.80
C ILE A 74 3.46 1.40 -8.80
N LEU A 75 2.73 2.00 -9.72
CA LEU A 75 1.29 1.79 -9.84
C LEU A 75 0.94 0.35 -10.18
N ILE A 76 1.72 -0.29 -11.05
CA ILE A 76 1.54 -1.70 -11.37
C ILE A 76 1.76 -2.57 -10.13
N ARG A 77 2.82 -2.31 -9.37
CA ARG A 77 3.14 -3.06 -8.14
C ARG A 77 2.06 -2.88 -7.08
N LEU A 78 1.56 -1.65 -6.90
CA LEU A 78 0.46 -1.40 -5.96
C LEU A 78 -0.80 -2.16 -6.36
N LYS A 79 -1.13 -2.19 -7.65
CA LYS A 79 -2.28 -2.94 -8.12
C LYS A 79 -2.16 -4.42 -7.79
N GLU A 80 -0.98 -4.99 -7.99
CA GLU A 80 -0.70 -6.38 -7.63
C GLU A 80 -0.83 -6.60 -6.12
N ASP A 81 -0.30 -5.68 -5.31
CA ASP A 81 -0.36 -5.77 -3.85
C ASP A 81 -1.81 -5.67 -3.35
N PHE A 82 -2.60 -4.75 -3.89
CA PHE A 82 -4.01 -4.60 -3.51
C PHE A 82 -4.81 -5.86 -3.81
N ALA A 83 -4.46 -6.59 -4.87
CA ALA A 83 -5.13 -7.83 -5.22
C ALA A 83 -4.85 -8.98 -4.24
N LYS A 84 -3.82 -8.86 -3.39
CA LYS A 84 -3.43 -9.91 -2.43
C LYS A 84 -4.23 -9.86 -1.13
N VAL A 85 -5.00 -8.81 -0.88
CA VAL A 85 -5.62 -8.57 0.42
C VAL A 85 -7.13 -8.65 0.35
N ASP A 86 -7.74 -9.00 1.48
CA ASP A 86 -9.19 -9.02 1.64
C ASP A 86 -9.72 -7.66 2.12
N TYR A 87 -8.90 -6.96 2.92
CA TYR A 87 -9.18 -5.60 3.40
C TYR A 87 -8.01 -4.69 3.16
N LEU A 88 -8.31 -3.49 2.72
CA LEU A 88 -7.31 -2.44 2.50
C LEU A 88 -7.60 -1.28 3.44
N LEU A 89 -6.62 -0.95 4.28
CA LEU A 89 -6.69 0.13 5.24
C LEU A 89 -5.74 1.25 4.82
N THR A 90 -6.15 2.48 5.06
CA THR A 90 -5.33 3.64 4.76
C THR A 90 -5.71 4.78 5.69
N PHE A 91 -4.75 5.66 5.96
CA PHE A 91 -5.01 6.91 6.65
C PHE A 91 -5.42 7.96 5.62
N ASN A 92 -6.65 8.49 5.74
CA ASN A 92 -7.20 9.50 4.81
C ASN A 92 -7.25 9.06 3.33
N GLY A 93 -7.15 7.76 3.05
CA GLY A 93 -7.06 7.26 1.68
C GLY A 93 -8.31 7.48 0.84
N LYS A 94 -9.49 7.53 1.47
CA LYS A 94 -10.75 7.81 0.78
C LYS A 94 -10.75 9.20 0.14
N HIS A 95 -10.14 10.18 0.80
CA HIS A 95 -10.17 11.59 0.36
C HIS A 95 -8.90 12.00 -0.39
N PHE A 96 -7.79 11.33 -0.18
CA PHE A 96 -6.52 11.70 -0.82
C PHE A 96 -5.89 10.53 -1.60
N ASP A 97 -5.44 9.47 -0.91
CA ASP A 97 -4.58 8.44 -1.51
C ASP A 97 -5.28 7.70 -2.65
N ILE A 98 -6.52 7.25 -2.43
CA ILE A 98 -7.27 6.50 -3.46
C ILE A 98 -7.58 7.38 -4.68
N PRO A 99 -8.17 8.58 -4.54
CA PRO A 99 -8.38 9.44 -5.70
C PRO A 99 -7.08 9.83 -6.41
N PHE A 100 -6.00 10.06 -5.66
CA PHE A 100 -4.69 10.40 -6.23
C PHE A 100 -4.16 9.25 -7.09
N ILE A 101 -4.13 8.04 -6.54
CA ILE A 101 -3.67 6.86 -7.25
C ILE A 101 -4.51 6.61 -8.51
N ALA A 102 -5.84 6.72 -8.40
CA ALA A 102 -6.73 6.51 -9.53
C ALA A 102 -6.45 7.51 -10.67
N ARG A 103 -6.24 8.77 -10.33
CA ARG A 103 -5.92 9.80 -11.34
C ARG A 103 -4.56 9.57 -11.97
N ARG A 104 -3.54 9.24 -11.18
CA ARG A 104 -2.21 8.95 -11.72
C ARG A 104 -2.21 7.70 -12.60
N ALA A 105 -2.98 6.68 -12.23
CA ALA A 105 -3.14 5.49 -13.05
C ALA A 105 -3.79 5.82 -14.41
N ALA A 106 -4.76 6.73 -14.43
CA ALA A 106 -5.40 7.16 -15.68
C ALA A 106 -4.45 7.96 -16.58
N ILE A 107 -3.50 8.72 -15.99
CA ILE A 107 -2.50 9.49 -16.74
C ILE A 107 -1.40 8.56 -17.28
N ASN A 108 -1.01 7.57 -16.51
CA ASN A 108 0.00 6.59 -16.90
C ASN A 108 -0.67 5.40 -17.64
#